data_66ad77ef32c9ccf74a44e2b1d57320b5
#
_entry.id   66ad77ef32c9ccf74a44e2b1d57320b5
#
_cell.length_a   1.000
_cell.length_b   1.000
_cell.length_c   1.000
_cell.angle_alpha   90.00
_cell.angle_beta   90.00
_cell.angle_gamma   90.00
#
_symmetry.space_group_name_H-M   'P 1'
#
loop_
_entity.id
_entity.type
_entity.pdbx_description
1 polymer ?
#
loop_
_entity_poly.entity_id
_entity_poly.type
_entity_poly.pdbx_seq_one_letter_code
_entity_poly.pdbx_strand_id
1 'polypeptide(L)'
;MKVLRVPGYSPEAVAEHAMALALTANRHTHKAYIKCRENNFTLSGLMGVNLYKKTSGIIGTGKIGQAMARICKGFGMRVIAYDLFPNKNLDFLEYVSLDELLATSDLISLHCPLTDETKHIINEKTIAQMKDGVILVNTSRGGLIKTEDLISGIRDHKFFAVGLDVYEEESDYVFEDLSESIMQT
;
A
#
# COMPACT_ATOMS: atom_id res chain seq x y z
N MET A 1 -31.98 13.65 16.17
CA MET A 1 -30.70 14.02 15.54
C MET A 1 -30.69 13.43 14.12
N LYS A 2 -30.43 14.23 13.08
CA LYS A 2 -30.31 13.72 11.71
C LYS A 2 -28.83 13.41 11.47
N VAL A 3 -28.50 12.16 11.18
CA VAL A 3 -27.13 11.73 10.81
C VAL A 3 -27.07 11.65 9.29
N LEU A 4 -26.17 12.39 8.70
CA LEU A 4 -25.91 12.39 7.26
C LEU A 4 -24.52 11.79 7.01
N ARG A 5 -24.37 11.03 5.93
CA ARG A 5 -23.07 10.54 5.48
C ARG A 5 -22.86 10.87 4.01
N VAL A 6 -21.63 11.03 3.61
CA VAL A 6 -21.25 11.05 2.19
C VAL A 6 -21.23 9.61 1.68
N PRO A 7 -22.11 9.19 0.78
CA PRO A 7 -22.25 7.78 0.38
C PRO A 7 -21.11 7.26 -0.51
N GLY A 8 -20.23 8.10 -1.00
CA GLY A 8 -19.09 7.73 -1.80
C GLY A 8 -18.04 8.83 -1.75
N TYR A 9 -16.85 8.49 -1.30
CA TYR A 9 -15.66 9.30 -1.49
C TYR A 9 -15.21 9.17 -2.96
N SER A 10 -14.48 10.17 -3.49
CA SER A 10 -13.89 10.04 -4.82
C SER A 10 -12.95 8.84 -4.86
N PRO A 11 -13.31 7.73 -5.52
CA PRO A 11 -12.44 6.55 -5.60
C PRO A 11 -11.12 6.87 -6.28
N GLU A 12 -11.16 7.77 -7.26
CA GLU A 12 -10.02 8.23 -8.02
C GLU A 12 -9.03 8.96 -7.13
N ALA A 13 -9.49 9.88 -6.27
CA ALA A 13 -8.62 10.63 -5.36
C ALA A 13 -7.86 9.73 -4.40
N VAL A 14 -8.51 8.70 -3.83
CA VAL A 14 -7.85 7.74 -2.93
C VAL A 14 -6.85 6.87 -3.70
N ALA A 15 -7.19 6.43 -4.91
CA ALA A 15 -6.28 5.64 -5.75
C ALA A 15 -5.06 6.45 -6.21
N GLU A 16 -5.27 7.72 -6.59
CA GLU A 16 -4.18 8.65 -6.94
C GLU A 16 -3.26 8.90 -5.75
N HIS A 17 -3.83 9.07 -4.54
CA HIS A 17 -3.05 9.21 -3.31
C HIS A 17 -2.23 7.95 -3.00
N ALA A 18 -2.81 6.75 -3.14
CA ALA A 18 -2.10 5.49 -2.98
C ALA A 18 -0.91 5.39 -3.97
N MET A 19 -1.11 5.78 -5.23
CA MET A 19 -0.01 5.82 -6.20
C MET A 19 1.01 6.91 -5.87
N ALA A 20 0.59 8.07 -5.38
CA ALA A 20 1.51 9.12 -4.93
C ALA A 20 2.41 8.65 -3.79
N LEU A 21 1.86 7.92 -2.80
CA LEU A 21 2.64 7.28 -1.74
C LEU A 21 3.61 6.24 -2.29
N ALA A 22 3.14 5.35 -3.19
CA ALA A 22 3.99 4.36 -3.85
C ALA A 22 5.18 5.01 -4.56
N LEU A 23 4.94 6.07 -5.33
CA LEU A 23 5.99 6.80 -6.07
C LEU A 23 6.92 7.56 -5.13
N THR A 24 6.38 8.20 -4.09
CA THR A 24 7.18 8.92 -3.09
C THR A 24 8.12 7.98 -2.35
N ALA A 25 7.59 6.83 -1.90
CA ALA A 25 8.35 5.80 -1.22
C ALA A 25 9.41 5.18 -2.15
N ASN A 26 9.05 4.85 -3.40
CA ASN A 26 9.94 4.27 -4.40
C ASN A 26 11.05 5.24 -4.83
N ARG A 27 10.72 6.50 -5.13
CA ARG A 27 11.64 7.48 -5.72
C ARG A 27 12.29 8.39 -4.68
N HIS A 28 11.95 8.21 -3.40
CA HIS A 28 12.48 8.99 -2.28
C HIS A 28 12.37 10.51 -2.47
N THR A 29 11.28 10.98 -3.09
CA THR A 29 11.10 12.40 -3.47
C THR A 29 11.16 13.35 -2.28
N HIS A 30 10.63 12.91 -1.12
CA HIS A 30 10.72 13.65 0.14
C HIS A 30 12.18 13.81 0.63
N LYS A 31 12.97 12.72 0.56
CA LYS A 31 14.41 12.77 0.93
C LYS A 31 15.21 13.62 -0.04
N ALA A 32 14.92 13.52 -1.35
CA ALA A 32 15.56 14.34 -2.37
C ALA A 32 15.28 15.84 -2.15
N TYR A 33 14.03 16.20 -1.82
CA TYR A 33 13.65 17.57 -1.48
C TYR A 33 14.46 18.10 -0.28
N ILE A 34 14.55 17.34 0.82
CA ILE A 34 15.30 17.73 2.02
C ILE A 34 16.78 17.92 1.66
N LYS A 35 17.40 16.95 0.97
CA LYS A 35 18.80 17.05 0.54
C LYS A 35 19.07 18.30 -0.28
N CYS A 36 18.22 18.62 -1.26
CA CYS A 36 18.37 19.84 -2.05
C CYS A 36 18.27 21.12 -1.19
N ARG A 37 17.37 21.14 -0.22
CA ARG A 37 17.25 22.26 0.75
C ARG A 37 18.51 22.46 1.59
N GLU A 38 19.24 21.38 1.87
CA GLU A 38 20.50 21.36 2.61
C GLU A 38 21.73 21.57 1.72
N ASN A 39 21.55 21.93 0.43
CA ASN A 39 22.61 22.01 -0.58
C ASN A 39 23.40 20.71 -0.77
N ASN A 40 22.81 19.56 -0.49
CA ASN A 40 23.39 18.24 -0.68
C ASN A 40 22.84 17.62 -1.96
N PHE A 41 23.64 17.58 -3.01
CA PHE A 41 23.26 17.06 -4.33
C PHE A 41 23.74 15.63 -4.60
N THR A 42 24.14 14.90 -3.56
CA THR A 42 24.56 13.48 -3.71
C THR A 42 23.36 12.59 -4.04
N LEU A 43 23.55 11.62 -4.93
CA LEU A 43 22.52 10.65 -5.34
C LEU A 43 22.39 9.46 -4.39
N SER A 44 23.29 9.32 -3.41
CA SER A 44 23.28 8.22 -2.45
C SER A 44 21.95 8.14 -1.70
N GLY A 45 21.33 6.94 -1.69
CA GLY A 45 20.06 6.68 -1.02
C GLY A 45 18.82 7.22 -1.74
N LEU A 46 18.95 7.66 -3.02
CA LEU A 46 17.82 8.17 -3.82
C LEU A 46 17.43 7.26 -4.99
N MET A 47 18.11 6.11 -5.14
CA MET A 47 17.78 5.18 -6.23
C MET A 47 16.46 4.47 -5.96
N GLY A 48 15.56 4.53 -6.96
CA GLY A 48 14.32 3.77 -6.99
C GLY A 48 14.34 2.71 -8.08
N VAL A 49 13.25 1.96 -8.18
CA VAL A 49 13.04 0.95 -9.22
C VAL A 49 11.99 1.42 -10.24
N ASN A 50 12.08 0.92 -11.47
CA ASN A 50 11.05 1.18 -12.48
C ASN A 50 9.85 0.27 -12.22
N LEU A 51 8.64 0.82 -12.30
CA LEU A 51 7.40 0.05 -12.19
C LEU A 51 6.99 -0.58 -13.53
N TYR A 52 7.48 -0.07 -14.65
CA TYR A 52 7.20 -0.60 -15.99
C TYR A 52 7.59 -2.08 -16.10
N LYS A 53 6.67 -2.90 -16.62
CA LYS A 53 6.78 -4.38 -16.71
C LYS A 53 6.86 -5.13 -15.37
N LYS A 54 6.65 -4.44 -14.25
CA LYS A 54 6.52 -5.06 -12.93
C LYS A 54 5.08 -5.52 -12.69
N THR A 55 4.86 -6.34 -11.67
CA THR A 55 3.54 -6.82 -11.29
C THR A 55 3.00 -6.01 -10.14
N SER A 56 1.78 -5.48 -10.27
CA SER A 56 1.02 -4.90 -9.18
C SER A 56 -0.05 -5.87 -8.68
N GLY A 57 -0.09 -6.11 -7.37
CA GLY A 57 -1.10 -6.87 -6.66
C GLY A 57 -2.09 -5.94 -5.97
N ILE A 58 -3.36 -6.04 -6.33
CA ILE A 58 -4.44 -5.23 -5.76
C ILE A 58 -5.27 -6.12 -4.83
N ILE A 59 -5.28 -5.81 -3.54
CA ILE A 59 -6.11 -6.52 -2.55
C ILE A 59 -7.38 -5.72 -2.30
N GLY A 60 -8.52 -6.23 -2.78
CA GLY A 60 -9.80 -5.54 -2.82
C GLY A 60 -10.05 -4.80 -4.14
N THR A 61 -11.06 -5.23 -4.89
CA THR A 61 -11.42 -4.70 -6.23
C THR A 61 -12.73 -3.92 -6.24
N GLY A 62 -13.02 -3.23 -5.14
CA GLY A 62 -14.04 -2.20 -5.08
C GLY A 62 -13.72 -1.02 -6.01
N LYS A 63 -14.49 0.05 -5.97
CA LYS A 63 -14.30 1.22 -6.85
C LYS A 63 -12.87 1.77 -6.78
N ILE A 64 -12.29 1.87 -5.57
CA ILE A 64 -10.93 2.39 -5.34
C ILE A 64 -9.89 1.42 -5.92
N GLY A 65 -9.98 0.13 -5.60
CA GLY A 65 -9.04 -0.87 -6.12
C GLY A 65 -9.05 -0.96 -7.64
N GLN A 66 -10.22 -0.84 -8.28
CA GLN A 66 -10.34 -0.76 -9.74
C GLN A 66 -9.68 0.50 -10.31
N ALA A 67 -9.80 1.66 -9.65
CA ALA A 67 -9.14 2.89 -10.06
C ALA A 67 -7.60 2.73 -9.96
N MET A 68 -7.10 2.20 -8.84
CA MET A 68 -5.67 1.90 -8.66
C MET A 68 -5.15 0.90 -9.70
N ALA A 69 -5.92 -0.15 -10.02
CA ALA A 69 -5.57 -1.12 -11.05
C ALA A 69 -5.39 -0.46 -12.43
N ARG A 70 -6.29 0.48 -12.81
CA ARG A 70 -6.16 1.24 -14.06
C ARG A 70 -4.93 2.14 -14.06
N ILE A 71 -4.62 2.79 -12.93
CA ILE A 71 -3.39 3.60 -12.78
C ILE A 71 -2.16 2.71 -12.98
N CYS A 72 -2.09 1.56 -12.31
CA CYS A 72 -0.98 0.61 -12.47
C CYS A 72 -0.85 0.11 -13.91
N LYS A 73 -1.97 -0.17 -14.59
CA LYS A 73 -1.95 -0.53 -16.02
C LYS A 73 -1.41 0.61 -16.88
N GLY A 74 -1.74 1.87 -16.56
CA GLY A 74 -1.18 3.06 -17.21
C GLY A 74 0.34 3.18 -17.04
N PHE A 75 0.91 2.68 -15.96
CA PHE A 75 2.36 2.55 -15.76
C PHE A 75 2.99 1.37 -16.53
N GLY A 76 2.21 0.61 -17.30
CA GLY A 76 2.68 -0.57 -18.03
C GLY A 76 2.97 -1.77 -17.14
N MET A 77 2.34 -1.84 -15.98
CA MET A 77 2.44 -2.99 -15.07
C MET A 77 1.49 -4.12 -15.49
N ARG A 78 1.86 -5.38 -15.18
CA ARG A 78 0.89 -6.47 -15.09
C ARG A 78 0.06 -6.26 -13.82
N VAL A 79 -1.27 -6.33 -13.94
CA VAL A 79 -2.18 -6.12 -12.81
C VAL A 79 -2.84 -7.43 -12.46
N ILE A 80 -2.56 -7.92 -11.25
CA ILE A 80 -3.24 -9.06 -10.64
C ILE A 80 -4.03 -8.58 -9.42
N ALA A 81 -5.09 -9.30 -9.06
CA ALA A 81 -5.94 -8.89 -7.95
C ALA A 81 -6.45 -10.09 -7.14
N TYR A 82 -6.69 -9.84 -5.87
CA TYR A 82 -7.41 -10.73 -4.99
C TYR A 82 -8.62 -10.01 -4.37
N ASP A 83 -9.76 -10.67 -4.37
CA ASP A 83 -10.98 -10.21 -3.74
C ASP A 83 -11.78 -11.41 -3.25
N LEU A 84 -12.49 -11.28 -2.12
CA LEU A 84 -13.41 -12.31 -1.62
C LEU A 84 -14.60 -12.49 -2.59
N PHE A 85 -14.98 -11.42 -3.30
CA PHE A 85 -16.09 -11.39 -4.25
C PHE A 85 -15.63 -10.87 -5.62
N PRO A 86 -14.85 -11.65 -6.39
CA PRO A 86 -14.26 -11.19 -7.64
C PRO A 86 -15.30 -10.84 -8.69
N ASN A 87 -15.17 -9.67 -9.30
CA ASN A 87 -16.00 -9.23 -10.42
C ASN A 87 -15.42 -9.72 -11.75
N LYS A 88 -15.95 -10.83 -12.25
CA LYS A 88 -15.48 -11.48 -13.48
C LYS A 88 -15.67 -10.65 -14.77
N ASN A 89 -16.36 -9.52 -14.71
CA ASN A 89 -16.55 -8.64 -15.87
C ASN A 89 -15.39 -7.64 -16.06
N LEU A 90 -14.37 -7.67 -15.18
CA LEU A 90 -13.20 -6.80 -15.31
C LEU A 90 -12.16 -7.50 -16.20
N ASP A 91 -11.86 -6.90 -17.34
CA ASP A 91 -10.94 -7.40 -18.37
C ASP A 91 -9.52 -6.80 -18.31
N PHE A 92 -9.31 -5.83 -17.43
CA PHE A 92 -8.04 -5.10 -17.30
C PHE A 92 -7.15 -5.58 -16.14
N LEU A 93 -7.59 -6.59 -15.40
CA LEU A 93 -6.85 -7.24 -14.32
C LEU A 93 -7.12 -8.75 -14.34
N GLU A 94 -6.23 -9.51 -13.72
CA GLU A 94 -6.31 -10.97 -13.58
C GLU A 94 -6.55 -11.32 -12.11
N TYR A 95 -7.61 -12.06 -11.80
CA TYR A 95 -7.83 -12.57 -10.45
C TYR A 95 -6.98 -13.80 -10.17
N VAL A 96 -6.29 -13.80 -9.05
CA VAL A 96 -5.44 -14.87 -8.57
C VAL A 96 -5.72 -15.17 -7.10
N SER A 97 -5.15 -16.24 -6.55
CA SER A 97 -5.17 -16.50 -5.11
C SER A 97 -4.37 -15.44 -4.34
N LEU A 98 -4.64 -15.27 -3.03
CA LEU A 98 -3.85 -14.37 -2.20
C LEU A 98 -2.37 -14.77 -2.19
N ASP A 99 -2.09 -16.06 -2.03
CA ASP A 99 -0.71 -16.58 -2.01
C ASP A 99 0.04 -16.27 -3.31
N GLU A 100 -0.61 -16.45 -4.46
CA GLU A 100 -0.01 -16.12 -5.75
C GLU A 100 0.22 -14.62 -5.89
N LEU A 101 -0.74 -13.78 -5.45
CA LEU A 101 -0.59 -12.33 -5.46
C LEU A 101 0.62 -11.91 -4.62
N LEU A 102 0.74 -12.42 -3.40
CA LEU A 102 1.84 -12.11 -2.50
C LEU A 102 3.19 -12.53 -3.10
N ALA A 103 3.27 -13.75 -3.62
CA ALA A 103 4.50 -14.32 -4.15
C ALA A 103 5.00 -13.66 -5.44
N THR A 104 4.11 -13.03 -6.22
CA THR A 104 4.47 -12.53 -7.56
C THR A 104 4.50 -11.01 -7.70
N SER A 105 3.91 -10.27 -6.74
CA SER A 105 3.81 -8.81 -6.83
C SER A 105 5.10 -8.09 -6.47
N ASP A 106 5.40 -7.04 -7.22
CA ASP A 106 6.47 -6.06 -6.95
C ASP A 106 5.92 -4.82 -6.22
N LEU A 107 4.62 -4.54 -6.38
CA LEU A 107 3.85 -3.52 -5.66
C LEU A 107 2.56 -4.17 -5.16
N ILE A 108 2.27 -4.05 -3.87
CA ILE A 108 1.00 -4.49 -3.27
C ILE A 108 0.28 -3.28 -2.72
N SER A 109 -1.01 -3.12 -3.07
CA SER A 109 -1.85 -2.01 -2.59
C SER A 109 -3.17 -2.54 -2.02
N LEU A 110 -3.49 -2.09 -0.79
CA LEU A 110 -4.64 -2.55 -0.03
C LEU A 110 -5.84 -1.62 -0.24
N HIS A 111 -6.97 -2.16 -0.68
CA HIS A 111 -8.22 -1.44 -0.95
C HIS A 111 -9.46 -2.21 -0.49
N CYS A 112 -9.28 -3.22 0.37
CA CYS A 112 -10.37 -3.96 0.98
C CYS A 112 -10.88 -3.28 2.27
N PRO A 113 -12.13 -3.49 2.68
CA PRO A 113 -12.63 -3.07 3.98
C PRO A 113 -11.98 -3.88 5.10
N LEU A 114 -11.97 -3.33 6.31
CA LEU A 114 -11.60 -4.09 7.51
C LEU A 114 -12.81 -4.89 7.98
N THR A 115 -12.67 -6.20 7.97
CA THR A 115 -13.65 -7.19 8.47
C THR A 115 -12.89 -8.24 9.27
N ASP A 116 -13.60 -9.17 9.92
CA ASP A 116 -12.94 -10.27 10.65
C ASP A 116 -12.05 -11.12 9.72
N GLU A 117 -12.43 -11.28 8.45
CA GLU A 117 -11.66 -12.05 7.45
C GLU A 117 -10.45 -11.29 6.90
N THR A 118 -10.49 -9.96 6.90
CA THR A 118 -9.41 -9.13 6.36
C THR A 118 -8.52 -8.51 7.43
N LYS A 119 -8.94 -8.59 8.70
CA LYS A 119 -8.10 -8.14 9.82
C LYS A 119 -6.76 -8.88 9.79
N HIS A 120 -5.67 -8.10 9.82
CA HIS A 120 -4.30 -8.63 9.74
C HIS A 120 -4.07 -9.55 8.54
N ILE A 121 -4.71 -9.26 7.39
CA ILE A 121 -4.44 -9.97 6.13
C ILE A 121 -2.95 -9.86 5.76
N ILE A 122 -2.29 -8.79 6.21
CA ILE A 122 -0.84 -8.63 6.16
C ILE A 122 -0.30 -8.89 7.57
N ASN A 123 0.41 -9.99 7.73
CA ASN A 123 1.00 -10.47 8.97
C ASN A 123 2.32 -11.20 8.66
N GLU A 124 3.02 -11.72 9.68
CA GLU A 124 4.31 -12.41 9.55
C GLU A 124 4.30 -13.48 8.43
N LYS A 125 3.26 -14.33 8.40
CA LYS A 125 3.17 -15.41 7.39
C LYS A 125 3.00 -14.88 5.98
N THR A 126 2.13 -13.89 5.79
CA THR A 126 1.89 -13.29 4.48
C THR A 126 3.04 -12.41 4.03
N ILE A 127 3.72 -11.72 4.95
CA ILE A 127 4.96 -10.98 4.66
C ILE A 127 6.07 -11.94 4.21
N ALA A 128 6.22 -13.09 4.85
CA ALA A 128 7.21 -14.09 4.46
C ALA A 128 7.01 -14.60 3.02
N GLN A 129 5.76 -14.69 2.54
CA GLN A 129 5.43 -15.10 1.17
C GLN A 129 5.71 -14.03 0.11
N MET A 130 5.82 -12.76 0.50
CA MET A 130 6.07 -11.68 -0.45
C MET A 130 7.47 -11.76 -1.06
N LYS A 131 7.65 -11.13 -2.21
CA LYS A 131 8.98 -10.92 -2.79
C LYS A 131 9.85 -10.06 -1.87
N ASP A 132 11.13 -10.35 -1.81
CA ASP A 132 12.11 -9.44 -1.25
C ASP A 132 12.17 -8.17 -2.09
N GLY A 133 12.14 -7.02 -1.44
CA GLY A 133 12.11 -5.74 -2.11
C GLY A 133 10.73 -5.33 -2.66
N VAL A 134 9.64 -5.90 -2.15
CA VAL A 134 8.28 -5.48 -2.50
C VAL A 134 7.99 -4.05 -1.99
N ILE A 135 7.15 -3.32 -2.72
CA ILE A 135 6.57 -2.06 -2.26
C ILE A 135 5.17 -2.35 -1.71
N LEU A 136 4.90 -1.96 -0.47
CA LEU A 136 3.59 -2.14 0.17
C LEU A 136 2.93 -0.78 0.41
N VAL A 137 1.65 -0.64 0.03
CA VAL A 137 0.86 0.59 0.22
C VAL A 137 -0.46 0.28 0.91
N ASN A 138 -0.79 1.04 1.95
CA ASN A 138 -2.08 0.97 2.62
C ASN A 138 -2.68 2.36 2.81
N THR A 139 -3.76 2.63 2.07
CA THR A 139 -4.60 3.84 2.19
C THR A 139 -6.05 3.47 2.56
N SER A 140 -6.26 2.27 3.09
CA SER A 140 -7.59 1.75 3.40
C SER A 140 -7.90 1.78 4.91
N ARG A 141 -7.41 0.81 5.67
CA ARG A 141 -7.59 0.70 7.12
C ARG A 141 -6.32 0.15 7.77
N GLY A 142 -5.91 0.74 8.91
CA GLY A 142 -4.71 0.33 9.64
C GLY A 142 -4.73 -1.14 10.07
N GLY A 143 -5.83 -1.60 10.63
CA GLY A 143 -5.99 -2.99 11.10
C GLY A 143 -5.93 -4.09 10.03
N LEU A 144 -5.75 -3.76 8.74
CA LEU A 144 -5.41 -4.73 7.69
C LEU A 144 -3.98 -5.24 7.82
N ILE A 145 -3.11 -4.49 8.46
CA ILE A 145 -1.70 -4.84 8.68
C ILE A 145 -1.48 -5.01 10.18
N LYS A 146 -0.86 -6.12 10.58
CA LYS A 146 -0.38 -6.27 11.94
C LYS A 146 0.92 -5.49 12.10
N THR A 147 0.87 -4.43 12.90
CA THR A 147 1.95 -3.42 13.03
C THR A 147 3.27 -4.03 13.46
N GLU A 148 3.27 -4.93 14.48
CA GLU A 148 4.48 -5.59 14.97
C GLU A 148 5.18 -6.40 13.88
N ASP A 149 4.41 -7.14 13.08
CA ASP A 149 4.93 -8.00 12.01
C ASP A 149 5.48 -7.16 10.85
N LEU A 150 4.83 -6.02 10.56
CA LEU A 150 5.34 -5.05 9.57
C LEU A 150 6.69 -4.47 10.01
N ILE A 151 6.81 -4.06 11.29
CA ILE A 151 8.05 -3.52 11.84
C ILE A 151 9.17 -4.56 11.74
N SER A 152 8.89 -5.83 12.08
CA SER A 152 9.85 -6.91 11.92
C SER A 152 10.30 -7.06 10.46
N GLY A 153 9.35 -7.11 9.52
CA GLY A 153 9.66 -7.21 8.09
C GLY A 153 10.47 -6.03 7.55
N ILE A 154 10.26 -4.81 8.08
CA ILE A 154 11.08 -3.64 7.72
C ILE A 154 12.52 -3.81 8.25
N ARG A 155 12.69 -4.25 9.49
CA ARG A 155 14.01 -4.51 10.09
C ARG A 155 14.78 -5.60 9.36
N ASP A 156 14.08 -6.61 8.86
CA ASP A 156 14.63 -7.72 8.08
C ASP A 156 14.85 -7.36 6.59
N HIS A 157 14.68 -6.09 6.22
CA HIS A 157 14.84 -5.59 4.84
C HIS A 157 13.96 -6.30 3.80
N LYS A 158 12.81 -6.82 4.22
CA LYS A 158 11.84 -7.49 3.33
C LYS A 158 11.26 -6.54 2.28
N PHE A 159 11.02 -5.30 2.68
CA PHE A 159 10.40 -4.29 1.83
C PHE A 159 11.45 -3.36 1.19
N PHE A 160 11.26 -3.05 -0.09
CA PHE A 160 11.95 -1.93 -0.72
C PHE A 160 11.45 -0.60 -0.15
N ALA A 161 10.12 -0.48 -0.01
CA ALA A 161 9.47 0.69 0.54
C ALA A 161 8.08 0.34 1.09
N VAL A 162 7.64 1.12 2.07
CA VAL A 162 6.29 1.02 2.66
C VAL A 162 5.67 2.43 2.66
N GLY A 163 4.43 2.55 2.17
CA GLY A 163 3.64 3.77 2.18
C GLY A 163 2.35 3.56 2.96
N LEU A 164 2.20 4.22 4.09
CA LEU A 164 1.02 4.13 4.96
C LEU A 164 0.36 5.49 5.06
N ASP A 165 -0.97 5.53 4.94
CA ASP A 165 -1.83 6.68 5.20
C ASP A 165 -2.69 6.45 6.45
N VAL A 166 -2.65 5.23 6.98
CA VAL A 166 -3.44 4.75 8.12
C VAL A 166 -2.59 3.81 8.99
N TYR A 167 -2.89 3.73 10.28
CA TYR A 167 -2.22 2.82 11.22
C TYR A 167 -3.22 2.10 12.13
N GLU A 168 -2.78 1.04 12.79
CA GLU A 168 -3.67 0.08 13.45
C GLU A 168 -4.40 0.69 14.65
N GLU A 169 -3.74 1.56 15.41
CA GLU A 169 -4.24 2.18 16.63
C GLU A 169 -5.14 3.40 16.38
N GLU A 170 -5.37 3.77 15.13
CA GLU A 170 -6.12 4.99 14.76
C GLU A 170 -7.56 5.02 15.31
N SER A 171 -8.18 3.84 15.52
CA SER A 171 -9.55 3.75 15.99
C SER A 171 -9.72 4.09 17.48
N ASP A 172 -8.68 3.91 18.28
CA ASP A 172 -8.77 4.01 19.74
C ASP A 172 -8.27 5.37 20.26
N TYR A 173 -7.42 6.08 19.49
CA TYR A 173 -6.69 7.26 19.96
C TYR A 173 -6.57 8.39 18.93
N VAL A 174 -7.60 8.64 18.15
CA VAL A 174 -7.59 9.67 17.07
C VAL A 174 -7.13 11.07 17.55
N PHE A 175 -7.11 11.30 18.86
CA PHE A 175 -6.70 12.57 19.47
C PHE A 175 -5.53 12.47 20.46
N GLU A 176 -4.89 11.31 20.61
CA GLU A 176 -3.69 11.17 21.43
C GLU A 176 -2.43 11.27 20.55
N ASP A 177 -1.51 12.14 20.98
CA ASP A 177 -0.23 12.30 20.31
C ASP A 177 0.71 11.13 20.65
N LEU A 178 0.78 10.15 19.75
CA LEU A 178 1.66 8.98 19.86
C LEU A 178 3.02 9.20 19.18
N SER A 179 3.35 10.44 18.79
CA SER A 179 4.57 10.76 18.06
C SER A 179 5.85 10.31 18.76
N GLU A 180 5.89 10.32 20.11
CA GLU A 180 7.05 9.83 20.87
C GLU A 180 7.29 8.32 20.71
N SER A 181 6.22 7.51 20.62
CA SER A 181 6.36 6.05 20.46
C SER A 181 6.72 5.64 19.02
N ILE A 182 6.29 6.42 18.03
CA ILE A 182 6.57 6.18 16.61
C ILE A 182 7.99 6.64 16.21
N MET A 183 8.50 7.70 16.85
CA MET A 183 9.81 8.27 16.54
C MET A 183 10.99 7.48 17.13
N GLN A 184 10.75 6.49 17.99
CA GLN A 184 11.79 5.65 18.61
C GLN A 184 12.09 4.36 17.81
N THR A 185 11.45 4.17 16.66
CA THR A 185 11.69 3.04 15.74
C THR A 185 12.30 3.55 14.44
#